data_12c7be51b55dfdc0b072367084b9ec2d
#
_entry.id   12c7be51b55dfdc0b072367084b9ec2d
#
_cell.length_a   1.000
_cell.length_b   1.000
_cell.length_c   1.000
_cell.angle_alpha   90.00
_cell.angle_beta   90.00
_cell.angle_gamma   90.00
#
_symmetry.space_group_name_H-M   'P 1'
#
loop_
_entity.id
_entity.type
_entity.pdbx_description
1 polymer ?
#
loop_
_entity_poly.entity_id
_entity_poly.type
_entity_poly.pdbx_seq_one_letter_code
_entity_poly.pdbx_strand_id
1 'polypeptide(L)'
;RAAVEGKSLLAIFPTGGGKSLTFQLPALMEGRSVHGLTVVISPLQSLMKDQVDNLVDRGITDAVTINGLLDPISRALAIKRVQDGDASLLYIAPEMLRSKTIEKILLARHVVRFVIDEAHCFSSWGQDFRVDYLYIGKFIRDYQKKKGCKNSIAVSCFTATAKQKVVQDICDYFKHTLDIDLSLFASTASRTNLHYSVIHADTDDDKYLKLRELVAESSGCPTIIYVSRTKRTKDLASKLTRDGYKALPFNGRMEADEKVANQNAFMNDNVRIIVATSAFGMGVDKKDVGLVVHYDISDSLENYVQEAGRAGRDPHLNARCFVLYSDNDLDKHFILLNQTKLSISEIQQVWKAVKDLTRQRMRVSCSALEIARQAGWDDSVSDIETRVRTALATLEQGGYLERGNNVPHVYATGITVKNIDEARKRI
;
A
#
# COMPACT_ATOMS: atom_id res chain seq x y z
N ARG A 1 12.38 5.12 22.04
CA ARG A 1 12.81 4.45 23.27
C ARG A 1 12.17 3.06 23.38
N ALA A 2 10.82 2.94 23.46
CA ALA A 2 10.14 1.64 23.60
C ALA A 2 10.52 0.61 22.54
N ALA A 3 10.71 1.02 21.28
CA ALA A 3 11.18 0.14 20.22
C ALA A 3 12.61 -0.38 20.50
N VAL A 4 13.52 0.47 20.93
CA VAL A 4 14.89 0.07 21.30
C VAL A 4 14.92 -0.86 22.54
N GLU A 5 13.95 -0.70 23.44
CA GLU A 5 13.77 -1.58 24.61
C GLU A 5 13.14 -2.94 24.24
N GLY A 6 12.91 -3.23 22.97
CA GLY A 6 12.33 -4.52 22.53
C GLY A 6 10.82 -4.67 22.77
N LYS A 7 10.11 -3.59 23.13
CA LYS A 7 8.66 -3.64 23.39
C LYS A 7 7.86 -3.72 22.10
N SER A 8 6.76 -4.46 22.15
CA SER A 8 5.73 -4.43 21.12
C SER A 8 4.86 -3.19 21.28
N LEU A 9 4.53 -2.53 20.18
CA LEU A 9 3.86 -1.22 20.23
C LEU A 9 2.90 -0.99 19.04
N LEU A 10 1.92 -0.14 19.27
CA LEU A 10 1.11 0.49 18.24
C LEU A 10 1.35 2.01 18.31
N ALA A 11 1.84 2.57 17.22
CA ALA A 11 2.15 3.99 17.15
C ALA A 11 1.29 4.69 16.09
N ILE A 12 0.63 5.75 16.48
CA ILE A 12 -0.23 6.57 15.63
C ILE A 12 0.50 7.88 15.37
N PHE A 13 0.91 8.08 14.12
CA PHE A 13 1.62 9.28 13.69
C PHE A 13 0.89 9.95 12.54
N PRO A 14 0.74 11.27 12.55
CA PRO A 14 0.24 11.99 11.38
C PRO A 14 1.21 11.80 10.21
N THR A 15 0.69 11.94 8.99
CA THR A 15 1.50 11.92 7.76
C THR A 15 2.60 12.98 7.85
N GLY A 16 3.84 12.59 7.53
CA GLY A 16 5.00 13.47 7.68
C GLY A 16 5.59 13.56 9.10
N GLY A 17 5.00 12.87 10.09
CA GLY A 17 5.44 12.90 11.50
C GLY A 17 6.72 12.11 11.83
N GLY A 18 7.48 11.68 10.83
CA GLY A 18 8.74 10.95 11.07
C GLY A 18 8.58 9.46 11.40
N LYS A 19 7.44 8.86 11.09
CA LYS A 19 7.10 7.46 11.33
C LYS A 19 8.24 6.49 10.96
N SER A 20 8.80 6.62 9.75
CA SER A 20 9.84 5.71 9.25
C SER A 20 11.10 5.70 10.13
N LEU A 21 11.54 6.85 10.63
CA LEU A 21 12.71 6.95 11.48
C LEU A 21 12.55 6.17 12.79
N THR A 22 11.33 6.08 13.32
CA THR A 22 11.05 5.41 14.60
C THR A 22 11.27 3.90 14.58
N PHE A 23 11.25 3.27 13.41
CA PHE A 23 11.59 1.85 13.26
C PHE A 23 12.91 1.62 12.50
N GLN A 24 13.31 2.51 11.60
CA GLN A 24 14.58 2.39 10.88
C GLN A 24 15.78 2.50 11.81
N LEU A 25 15.77 3.49 12.72
CA LEU A 25 16.87 3.68 13.67
C LEU A 25 17.06 2.46 14.60
N PRO A 26 16.03 1.94 15.29
CA PRO A 26 16.18 0.71 16.08
C PRO A 26 16.67 -0.48 15.24
N ALA A 27 16.17 -0.64 14.01
CA ALA A 27 16.57 -1.74 13.14
C ALA A 27 18.07 -1.68 12.78
N LEU A 28 18.59 -0.51 12.46
CA LEU A 28 20.02 -0.30 12.19
C LEU A 28 20.88 -0.56 13.44
N MET A 29 20.39 -0.16 14.60
CA MET A 29 21.07 -0.43 15.89
C MET A 29 21.12 -1.93 16.18
N GLU A 30 20.00 -2.64 16.05
CA GLU A 30 19.90 -4.10 16.25
C GLU A 30 20.69 -4.87 15.19
N GLY A 31 20.74 -4.36 13.95
CA GLY A 31 21.57 -4.92 12.89
C GLY A 31 23.05 -4.89 13.24
N ARG A 32 23.54 -3.77 13.76
CA ARG A 32 24.95 -3.61 14.16
C ARG A 32 25.32 -4.35 15.43
N SER A 33 24.40 -4.43 16.40
CA SER A 33 24.72 -4.99 17.73
C SER A 33 24.60 -6.51 17.77
N VAL A 34 23.59 -7.09 17.11
CA VAL A 34 23.26 -8.53 17.19
C VAL A 34 23.07 -9.20 15.82
N HIS A 35 23.47 -8.52 14.74
CA HIS A 35 23.20 -8.96 13.36
C HIS A 35 21.71 -9.28 13.11
N GLY A 36 20.84 -8.56 13.82
CA GLY A 36 19.40 -8.72 13.77
C GLY A 36 18.80 -8.25 12.44
N LEU A 37 17.74 -8.92 12.02
CA LEU A 37 16.95 -8.50 10.87
C LEU A 37 15.59 -7.97 11.35
N THR A 38 15.27 -6.74 10.98
CA THR A 38 13.93 -6.18 11.11
C THR A 38 13.17 -6.37 9.79
N VAL A 39 12.02 -7.02 9.85
CA VAL A 39 11.15 -7.24 8.70
C VAL A 39 10.05 -6.19 8.70
N VAL A 40 10.02 -5.35 7.67
CA VAL A 40 9.01 -4.30 7.49
C VAL A 40 7.98 -4.77 6.47
N ILE A 41 6.75 -4.95 6.93
CA ILE A 41 5.62 -5.37 6.11
C ILE A 41 4.85 -4.10 5.74
N SER A 42 4.82 -3.78 4.45
CA SER A 42 4.14 -2.59 3.92
C SER A 42 3.28 -2.97 2.72
N PRO A 43 2.10 -2.35 2.54
CA PRO A 43 1.15 -2.74 1.49
C PRO A 43 1.53 -2.22 0.10
N LEU A 44 2.52 -1.35 0.00
CA LEU A 44 2.79 -0.53 -1.18
C LEU A 44 4.22 -0.69 -1.67
N GLN A 45 4.38 -1.35 -2.82
CA GLN A 45 5.69 -1.68 -3.38
C GLN A 45 6.52 -0.44 -3.75
N SER A 46 5.86 0.62 -4.25
CA SER A 46 6.53 1.89 -4.55
C SER A 46 7.09 2.54 -3.29
N LEU A 47 6.30 2.58 -2.20
CA LEU A 47 6.74 3.15 -0.94
C LEU A 47 7.94 2.39 -0.35
N MET A 48 7.94 1.05 -0.46
CA MET A 48 9.07 0.23 -0.01
C MET A 48 10.35 0.58 -0.76
N LYS A 49 10.24 0.75 -2.09
CA LYS A 49 11.38 1.14 -2.92
C LYS A 49 11.89 2.53 -2.52
N ASP A 50 11.00 3.50 -2.41
CA ASP A 50 11.36 4.87 -2.03
C ASP A 50 12.02 4.93 -0.63
N GLN A 51 11.56 4.11 0.32
CA GLN A 51 12.19 4.01 1.65
C GLN A 51 13.63 3.48 1.56
N VAL A 52 13.88 2.48 0.73
CA VAL A 52 15.22 1.92 0.51
C VAL A 52 16.11 2.93 -0.22
N ASP A 53 15.61 3.53 -1.31
CA ASP A 53 16.35 4.52 -2.11
C ASP A 53 16.75 5.73 -1.25
N ASN A 54 15.82 6.26 -0.43
CA ASN A 54 16.10 7.36 0.51
C ASN A 54 17.18 7.02 1.57
N LEU A 55 17.30 5.76 1.98
CA LEU A 55 18.37 5.32 2.87
C LEU A 55 19.70 5.24 2.13
N VAL A 56 19.70 4.70 0.92
CA VAL A 56 20.88 4.60 0.06
C VAL A 56 21.44 6.00 -0.28
N ASP A 57 20.59 6.97 -0.61
CA ASP A 57 20.98 8.36 -0.87
C ASP A 57 21.66 9.02 0.35
N ARG A 58 21.40 8.51 1.55
CA ARG A 58 22.04 8.94 2.80
C ARG A 58 23.25 8.08 3.18
N GLY A 59 23.71 7.21 2.29
CA GLY A 59 24.85 6.32 2.51
C GLY A 59 24.53 5.10 3.41
N ILE A 60 23.24 4.80 3.66
CA ILE A 60 22.80 3.66 4.47
C ILE A 60 22.36 2.54 3.51
N THR A 61 23.22 1.55 3.37
CA THR A 61 22.99 0.43 2.43
C THR A 61 22.40 -0.84 3.10
N ASP A 62 22.15 -0.81 4.40
CA ASP A 62 21.68 -1.97 5.19
C ASP A 62 20.21 -2.34 4.96
N ALA A 63 19.52 -1.65 4.05
CA ALA A 63 18.12 -1.91 3.71
C ALA A 63 17.97 -2.55 2.34
N VAL A 64 17.04 -3.48 2.22
CA VAL A 64 16.65 -4.10 0.95
C VAL A 64 15.13 -4.23 0.86
N THR A 65 14.61 -4.25 -0.36
CA THR A 65 13.23 -4.63 -0.64
C THR A 65 13.18 -5.86 -1.52
N ILE A 66 12.20 -6.73 -1.27
CA ILE A 66 11.89 -7.85 -2.15
C ILE A 66 10.42 -7.72 -2.53
N ASN A 67 10.17 -7.38 -3.79
CA ASN A 67 8.82 -7.13 -4.31
C ASN A 67 8.67 -7.64 -5.76
N GLY A 68 7.46 -7.53 -6.31
CA GLY A 68 7.15 -7.98 -7.67
C GLY A 68 7.67 -7.08 -8.80
N LEU A 69 8.17 -5.87 -8.49
CA LEU A 69 8.69 -4.92 -9.48
C LEU A 69 10.17 -5.13 -9.78
N LEU A 70 10.87 -5.90 -8.93
CA LEU A 70 12.28 -6.21 -9.14
C LEU A 70 12.44 -7.19 -10.32
N ASP A 71 13.39 -6.89 -11.19
CA ASP A 71 13.87 -7.85 -12.17
C ASP A 71 14.50 -9.08 -11.48
N PRO A 72 14.63 -10.23 -12.17
CA PRO A 72 15.14 -11.46 -11.56
C PRO A 72 16.54 -11.34 -10.95
N ILE A 73 17.42 -10.53 -11.55
CA ILE A 73 18.80 -10.34 -11.07
C ILE A 73 18.81 -9.51 -9.79
N SER A 74 18.16 -8.37 -9.80
CA SER A 74 18.02 -7.49 -8.63
C SER A 74 17.35 -8.23 -7.46
N ARG A 75 16.34 -9.05 -7.76
CA ARG A 75 15.67 -9.88 -6.76
C ARG A 75 16.61 -10.94 -6.16
N ALA A 76 17.42 -11.62 -6.98
CA ALA A 76 18.38 -12.60 -6.50
C ALA A 76 19.46 -11.94 -5.63
N LEU A 77 19.95 -10.76 -6.01
CA LEU A 77 20.91 -9.99 -5.21
C LEU A 77 20.32 -9.56 -3.87
N ALA A 78 19.08 -9.06 -3.84
CA ALA A 78 18.40 -8.70 -2.60
C ALA A 78 18.24 -9.90 -1.66
N ILE A 79 17.84 -11.06 -2.20
CA ILE A 79 17.75 -12.32 -1.45
C ILE A 79 19.10 -12.69 -0.86
N LYS A 80 20.17 -12.64 -1.67
CA LYS A 80 21.52 -12.97 -1.23
C LYS A 80 21.98 -12.04 -0.11
N ARG A 81 21.80 -10.74 -0.24
CA ARG A 81 22.16 -9.76 0.80
C ARG A 81 21.46 -10.04 2.13
N VAL A 82 20.18 -10.45 2.11
CA VAL A 82 19.48 -10.86 3.33
C VAL A 82 20.11 -12.14 3.90
N GLN A 83 20.42 -13.14 3.08
CA GLN A 83 20.99 -14.41 3.51
C GLN A 83 22.40 -14.25 4.11
N ASP A 84 23.24 -13.44 3.47
CA ASP A 84 24.63 -13.21 3.87
C ASP A 84 24.75 -12.33 5.12
N GLY A 85 23.67 -11.66 5.53
CA GLY A 85 23.66 -10.81 6.71
C GLY A 85 23.92 -9.33 6.45
N ASP A 86 24.08 -8.94 5.19
CA ASP A 86 24.38 -7.57 4.77
C ASP A 86 23.16 -6.63 4.85
N ALA A 87 21.99 -7.17 5.21
CA ALA A 87 20.78 -6.38 5.41
C ALA A 87 20.29 -6.47 6.85
N SER A 88 20.00 -5.32 7.44
CA SER A 88 19.37 -5.16 8.76
C SER A 88 17.88 -4.84 8.65
N LEU A 89 17.44 -4.31 7.49
CA LEU A 89 16.04 -4.03 7.17
C LEU A 89 15.65 -4.75 5.88
N LEU A 90 14.54 -5.48 5.97
CA LEU A 90 13.91 -6.12 4.82
C LEU A 90 12.49 -5.60 4.67
N TYR A 91 12.21 -4.91 3.56
CA TYR A 91 10.86 -4.48 3.20
C TYR A 91 10.21 -5.51 2.29
N ILE A 92 9.02 -5.99 2.66
CA ILE A 92 8.22 -6.94 1.89
C ILE A 92 6.74 -6.59 1.91
N ALA A 93 6.02 -7.00 0.87
CA ALA A 93 4.57 -6.93 0.85
C ALA A 93 3.95 -8.10 1.65
N PRO A 94 2.77 -7.92 2.27
CA PRO A 94 2.16 -8.94 3.13
C PRO A 94 1.90 -10.27 2.40
N GLU A 95 1.54 -10.24 1.12
CA GLU A 95 1.36 -11.44 0.29
C GLU A 95 2.65 -12.27 0.11
N MET A 96 3.82 -11.64 0.26
CA MET A 96 5.11 -12.33 0.15
C MET A 96 5.38 -13.28 1.34
N LEU A 97 4.70 -13.09 2.46
CA LEU A 97 4.80 -14.01 3.61
C LEU A 97 4.31 -15.43 3.28
N ARG A 98 3.51 -15.60 2.23
CA ARG A 98 3.09 -16.93 1.73
C ARG A 98 4.12 -17.58 0.80
N SER A 99 5.25 -16.91 0.54
CA SER A 99 6.35 -17.43 -0.28
C SER A 99 7.26 -18.35 0.54
N LYS A 100 7.46 -19.60 0.07
CA LYS A 100 8.44 -20.52 0.68
C LYS A 100 9.86 -19.98 0.64
N THR A 101 10.21 -19.21 -0.39
CA THR A 101 11.52 -18.57 -0.49
C THR A 101 11.73 -17.56 0.63
N ILE A 102 10.75 -16.69 0.86
CA ILE A 102 10.78 -15.70 1.96
C ILE A 102 10.85 -16.42 3.31
N GLU A 103 10.01 -17.42 3.53
CA GLU A 103 10.05 -18.21 4.78
C GLU A 103 11.45 -18.79 5.03
N LYS A 104 12.08 -19.43 4.03
CA LYS A 104 13.43 -19.99 4.15
C LYS A 104 14.48 -18.96 4.49
N ILE A 105 14.43 -17.78 3.83
CA ILE A 105 15.36 -16.69 4.07
C ILE A 105 15.23 -16.21 5.52
N LEU A 106 14.00 -15.98 5.99
CA LEU A 106 13.75 -15.50 7.34
C LEU A 106 14.17 -16.54 8.39
N LEU A 107 13.95 -17.85 8.15
CA LEU A 107 14.39 -18.91 9.03
C LEU A 107 15.92 -19.01 9.14
N ALA A 108 16.66 -18.61 8.11
CA ALA A 108 18.11 -18.55 8.12
C ALA A 108 18.66 -17.35 8.92
N ARG A 109 17.83 -16.33 9.22
CA ARG A 109 18.25 -15.09 9.87
C ARG A 109 17.72 -14.99 11.31
N HIS A 110 18.35 -14.14 12.08
CA HIS A 110 17.87 -13.74 13.40
C HIS A 110 16.90 -12.55 13.25
N VAL A 111 15.60 -12.84 13.10
CA VAL A 111 14.58 -11.78 13.06
C VAL A 111 14.32 -11.29 14.48
N VAL A 112 14.57 -10.00 14.70
CA VAL A 112 14.44 -9.33 16.01
C VAL A 112 13.13 -8.60 16.15
N ARG A 113 12.52 -8.17 15.01
CA ARG A 113 11.29 -7.37 15.01
C ARG A 113 10.51 -7.54 13.71
N PHE A 114 9.20 -7.57 13.82
CA PHE A 114 8.29 -7.33 12.72
C PHE A 114 7.69 -5.92 12.84
N VAL A 115 7.88 -5.12 11.81
CA VAL A 115 7.27 -3.79 11.68
C VAL A 115 6.12 -3.90 10.70
N ILE A 116 4.96 -3.40 11.07
CA ILE A 116 3.75 -3.45 10.26
C ILE A 116 3.34 -2.01 9.97
N ASP A 117 3.63 -1.60 8.75
CA ASP A 117 3.25 -0.29 8.26
C ASP A 117 1.80 -0.31 7.79
N GLU A 118 1.14 0.84 7.83
CA GLU A 118 -0.28 1.02 7.51
C GLU A 118 -1.17 -0.03 8.22
N ALA A 119 -0.97 -0.20 9.53
CA ALA A 119 -1.63 -1.24 10.31
C ALA A 119 -3.17 -1.11 10.32
N HIS A 120 -3.75 0.01 9.89
CA HIS A 120 -5.19 0.14 9.69
C HIS A 120 -5.74 -0.88 8.68
N CYS A 121 -4.89 -1.43 7.80
CA CYS A 121 -5.26 -2.51 6.88
C CYS A 121 -5.74 -3.81 7.56
N PHE A 122 -5.52 -3.98 8.86
CA PHE A 122 -6.10 -5.08 9.64
C PHE A 122 -7.60 -4.96 9.87
N SER A 123 -8.12 -3.74 9.91
CA SER A 123 -9.50 -3.50 10.28
C SER A 123 -10.41 -3.41 9.06
N SER A 124 -11.50 -4.16 9.08
CA SER A 124 -12.56 -4.05 8.06
C SER A 124 -13.32 -2.70 8.14
N TRP A 125 -13.12 -1.96 9.21
CA TRP A 125 -13.59 -0.58 9.38
C TRP A 125 -12.56 0.44 8.86
N GLY A 126 -11.33 -0.02 8.52
CA GLY A 126 -10.38 0.70 7.73
C GLY A 126 -10.71 0.55 6.25
N GLN A 127 -10.62 1.62 5.47
CA GLN A 127 -11.03 1.59 4.05
C GLN A 127 -10.08 0.80 3.15
N ASP A 128 -8.83 0.65 3.56
CA ASP A 128 -7.82 -0.15 2.87
C ASP A 128 -7.66 -1.55 3.49
N PHE A 129 -8.76 -2.16 3.92
CA PHE A 129 -8.71 -3.52 4.44
C PHE A 129 -8.04 -4.46 3.45
N ARG A 130 -6.95 -5.08 3.90
CA ARG A 130 -6.18 -6.03 3.10
C ARG A 130 -6.14 -7.37 3.78
N VAL A 131 -6.71 -8.31 3.11
CA VAL A 131 -6.85 -9.67 3.59
C VAL A 131 -5.53 -10.34 3.97
N ASP A 132 -4.46 -10.02 3.24
CA ASP A 132 -3.15 -10.61 3.50
C ASP A 132 -2.53 -10.13 4.84
N TYR A 133 -3.02 -9.01 5.40
CA TYR A 133 -2.65 -8.57 6.75
C TYR A 133 -3.09 -9.57 7.82
N LEU A 134 -4.23 -10.21 7.64
CA LEU A 134 -4.74 -11.21 8.59
C LEU A 134 -3.88 -12.48 8.66
N TYR A 135 -3.01 -12.69 7.68
CA TYR A 135 -2.07 -13.80 7.69
C TYR A 135 -0.80 -13.51 8.50
N ILE A 136 -0.47 -12.24 8.75
CA ILE A 136 0.79 -11.81 9.38
C ILE A 136 0.98 -12.47 10.75
N GLY A 137 -0.01 -12.44 11.61
CA GLY A 137 0.08 -13.03 12.94
C GLY A 137 0.27 -14.55 12.91
N LYS A 138 -0.47 -15.26 12.04
CA LYS A 138 -0.28 -16.69 11.81
C LYS A 138 1.15 -16.98 11.36
N PHE A 139 1.67 -16.20 10.39
CA PHE A 139 3.04 -16.35 9.91
C PHE A 139 4.07 -16.15 11.03
N ILE A 140 3.95 -15.09 11.83
CA ILE A 140 4.87 -14.82 12.95
C ILE A 140 4.85 -15.97 13.96
N ARG A 141 3.68 -16.46 14.33
CA ARG A 141 3.52 -17.60 15.23
C ARG A 141 4.19 -18.87 14.69
N ASP A 142 3.94 -19.20 13.43
CA ASP A 142 4.50 -20.38 12.78
C ASP A 142 6.03 -20.26 12.63
N TYR A 143 6.53 -19.05 12.31
CA TYR A 143 7.94 -18.72 12.26
C TYR A 143 8.60 -18.93 13.63
N GLN A 144 8.06 -18.36 14.70
CA GLN A 144 8.58 -18.50 16.06
C GLN A 144 8.66 -19.97 16.48
N LYS A 145 7.61 -20.75 16.17
CA LYS A 145 7.58 -22.19 16.44
C LYS A 145 8.66 -22.95 15.69
N LYS A 146 8.82 -22.71 14.38
CA LYS A 146 9.83 -23.36 13.53
C LYS A 146 11.26 -22.98 13.93
N LYS A 147 11.46 -21.73 14.34
CA LYS A 147 12.76 -21.21 14.80
C LYS A 147 13.12 -21.62 16.22
N GLY A 148 12.15 -22.11 17.01
CA GLY A 148 12.35 -22.44 18.41
C GLY A 148 12.58 -21.20 19.30
N CYS A 149 11.94 -20.07 18.97
CA CYS A 149 12.09 -18.86 19.75
C CYS A 149 11.55 -19.05 21.19
N LYS A 150 12.37 -18.75 22.19
CA LYS A 150 11.96 -18.83 23.61
C LYS A 150 11.03 -17.67 24.01
N ASN A 151 11.26 -16.50 23.43
CA ASN A 151 10.48 -15.28 23.68
C ASN A 151 9.74 -14.86 22.41
N SER A 152 8.62 -14.17 22.57
CA SER A 152 7.89 -13.56 21.46
C SER A 152 8.74 -12.50 20.79
N ILE A 153 8.76 -12.50 19.46
CA ILE A 153 9.44 -11.48 18.67
C ILE A 153 8.62 -10.19 18.75
N ALA A 154 9.30 -9.06 18.95
CA ALA A 154 8.65 -7.78 19.07
C ALA A 154 7.90 -7.37 17.79
N VAL A 155 6.70 -6.83 17.94
CA VAL A 155 5.87 -6.31 16.87
C VAL A 155 5.69 -4.81 17.04
N SER A 156 5.90 -4.05 15.96
CA SER A 156 5.68 -2.61 15.94
C SER A 156 4.70 -2.25 14.84
N CYS A 157 3.50 -1.84 15.21
CA CYS A 157 2.45 -1.42 14.29
C CYS A 157 2.45 0.09 14.12
N PHE A 158 2.34 0.57 12.90
CA PHE A 158 2.29 1.99 12.59
C PHE A 158 1.08 2.31 11.71
N THR A 159 0.37 3.37 12.06
CA THR A 159 -0.76 3.87 11.27
C THR A 159 -0.87 5.39 11.39
N ALA A 160 -1.45 6.03 10.38
CA ALA A 160 -1.81 7.44 10.42
C ALA A 160 -3.22 7.67 11.00
N THR A 161 -4.05 6.63 11.11
CA THR A 161 -5.43 6.72 11.56
C THR A 161 -5.58 6.39 13.04
N ALA A 162 -6.37 7.20 13.74
CA ALA A 162 -6.62 7.09 15.18
C ALA A 162 -8.07 6.70 15.53
N LYS A 163 -8.84 6.15 14.58
CA LYS A 163 -10.20 5.67 14.88
C LYS A 163 -10.13 4.61 15.98
N GLN A 164 -10.85 4.84 17.07
CA GLN A 164 -10.85 3.95 18.24
C GLN A 164 -11.12 2.49 17.87
N LYS A 165 -12.07 2.25 16.96
CA LYS A 165 -12.40 0.88 16.50
C LYS A 165 -11.24 0.21 15.77
N VAL A 166 -10.52 0.95 14.92
CA VAL A 166 -9.35 0.44 14.20
C VAL A 166 -8.22 0.10 15.17
N VAL A 167 -7.96 0.98 16.14
CA VAL A 167 -6.97 0.75 17.20
C VAL A 167 -7.31 -0.51 18.01
N GLN A 168 -8.58 -0.67 18.38
CA GLN A 168 -9.05 -1.84 19.12
C GLN A 168 -8.88 -3.13 18.29
N ASP A 169 -9.30 -3.12 17.03
CA ASP A 169 -9.17 -4.28 16.14
C ASP A 169 -7.71 -4.73 15.97
N ILE A 170 -6.76 -3.78 15.86
CA ILE A 170 -5.33 -4.10 15.78
C ILE A 170 -4.85 -4.73 17.10
N CYS A 171 -5.17 -4.14 18.25
CA CYS A 171 -4.77 -4.64 19.56
C CYS A 171 -5.36 -6.03 19.81
N ASP A 172 -6.65 -6.23 19.56
CA ASP A 172 -7.34 -7.50 19.72
C ASP A 172 -6.76 -8.57 18.81
N TYR A 173 -6.43 -8.23 17.57
CA TYR A 173 -5.81 -9.17 16.64
C TYR A 173 -4.49 -9.72 17.16
N PHE A 174 -3.57 -8.87 17.63
CA PHE A 174 -2.27 -9.31 18.13
C PHE A 174 -2.40 -10.01 19.48
N LYS A 175 -3.33 -9.58 20.34
CA LYS A 175 -3.63 -10.27 21.59
C LYS A 175 -4.14 -11.69 21.36
N HIS A 176 -5.12 -11.87 20.48
CA HIS A 176 -5.69 -13.19 20.19
C HIS A 176 -4.75 -14.10 19.40
N THR A 177 -3.96 -13.53 18.46
CA THR A 177 -3.15 -14.35 17.55
C THR A 177 -1.79 -14.70 18.12
N LEU A 178 -1.14 -13.80 18.87
CA LEU A 178 0.23 -13.95 19.36
C LEU A 178 0.38 -13.81 20.88
N ASP A 179 -0.71 -13.53 21.59
CA ASP A 179 -0.73 -13.17 23.01
C ASP A 179 0.19 -11.97 23.34
N ILE A 180 0.19 -10.98 22.46
CA ILE A 180 0.99 -9.76 22.59
C ILE A 180 0.08 -8.58 22.95
N ASP A 181 0.42 -7.87 24.02
CA ASP A 181 -0.17 -6.59 24.36
C ASP A 181 0.66 -5.46 23.73
N LEU A 182 0.03 -4.65 22.87
CA LEU A 182 0.69 -3.54 22.21
C LEU A 182 0.66 -2.29 23.09
N SER A 183 1.82 -1.71 23.38
CA SER A 183 1.91 -0.39 24.04
C SER A 183 1.46 0.69 23.06
N LEU A 184 0.42 1.45 23.40
CA LEU A 184 -0.14 2.49 22.53
C LEU A 184 0.64 3.80 22.67
N PHE A 185 1.08 4.34 21.54
CA PHE A 185 1.69 5.67 21.42
C PHE A 185 0.92 6.47 20.37
N ALA A 186 0.23 7.50 20.79
CA ALA A 186 -0.50 8.39 19.90
C ALA A 186 0.11 9.80 19.95
N SER A 187 0.45 10.35 18.80
CA SER A 187 0.81 11.76 18.71
C SER A 187 -0.46 12.59 18.52
N THR A 188 -0.68 13.53 19.40
CA THR A 188 -1.75 14.53 19.28
C THR A 188 -1.32 15.74 18.44
N ALA A 189 -0.15 15.70 17.82
CA ALA A 189 0.38 16.82 17.05
C ALA A 189 -0.53 17.12 15.84
N SER A 190 -1.43 18.05 16.02
CA SER A 190 -2.19 18.68 14.94
C SER A 190 -1.20 19.46 14.05
N ARG A 191 -1.35 19.31 12.75
CA ARG A 191 -0.59 20.07 11.75
C ARG A 191 -1.17 21.49 11.69
N THR A 192 -0.72 22.39 12.57
CA THR A 192 -1.23 23.76 12.69
C THR A 192 -0.94 24.64 11.47
N ASN A 193 -0.01 24.22 10.64
CA ASN A 193 0.35 24.90 9.40
C ASN A 193 -0.50 24.50 8.18
N LEU A 194 -1.52 23.62 8.37
CA LEU A 194 -2.47 23.26 7.33
C LEU A 194 -3.82 23.93 7.57
N HIS A 195 -4.29 24.65 6.57
CA HIS A 195 -5.58 25.34 6.59
C HIS A 195 -6.57 24.62 5.70
N TYR A 196 -7.60 24.02 6.30
CA TYR A 196 -8.61 23.23 5.62
C TYR A 196 -9.84 24.07 5.30
N SER A 197 -10.35 23.97 4.08
CA SER A 197 -11.56 24.65 3.64
C SER A 197 -12.38 23.78 2.69
N VAL A 198 -13.69 23.92 2.74
CA VAL A 198 -14.63 23.26 1.83
C VAL A 198 -15.35 24.35 1.03
N ILE A 199 -15.38 24.21 -0.28
CA ILE A 199 -16.06 25.14 -1.19
C ILE A 199 -17.15 24.35 -1.92
N HIS A 200 -18.39 24.81 -1.78
CA HIS A 200 -19.51 24.29 -2.54
C HIS A 200 -19.49 24.87 -3.95
N ALA A 201 -19.77 24.04 -4.94
CA ALA A 201 -19.91 24.40 -6.33
C ALA A 201 -21.02 23.53 -6.96
N ASP A 202 -21.97 24.16 -7.64
CA ASP A 202 -23.15 23.46 -8.14
C ASP A 202 -22.87 22.57 -9.33
N THR A 203 -21.94 22.97 -10.17
CA THR A 203 -21.58 22.26 -11.42
C THR A 203 -20.08 21.99 -11.51
N ASP A 204 -19.71 21.12 -12.45
CA ASP A 204 -18.29 20.85 -12.75
C ASP A 204 -17.56 22.07 -13.33
N ASP A 205 -18.27 22.93 -14.06
CA ASP A 205 -17.72 24.19 -14.56
C ASP A 205 -17.48 25.20 -13.43
N ASP A 206 -18.39 25.28 -12.46
CA ASP A 206 -18.18 26.10 -11.27
C ASP A 206 -16.99 25.59 -10.44
N LYS A 207 -16.85 24.28 -10.28
CA LYS A 207 -15.66 23.69 -9.66
C LYS A 207 -14.38 24.10 -10.37
N TYR A 208 -14.41 24.08 -11.71
CA TYR A 208 -13.24 24.45 -12.49
C TYR A 208 -12.90 25.94 -12.36
N LEU A 209 -13.89 26.82 -12.33
CA LEU A 209 -13.68 28.24 -12.08
C LEU A 209 -13.04 28.47 -10.72
N LYS A 210 -13.56 27.81 -9.68
CA LYS A 210 -12.98 27.86 -8.32
C LYS A 210 -11.56 27.33 -8.27
N LEU A 211 -11.29 26.22 -8.94
CA LEU A 211 -9.93 25.68 -9.04
C LEU A 211 -8.96 26.69 -9.65
N ARG A 212 -9.35 27.37 -10.74
CA ARG A 212 -8.52 28.39 -11.38
C ARG A 212 -8.25 29.59 -10.46
N GLU A 213 -9.25 30.07 -9.72
CA GLU A 213 -9.09 31.12 -8.71
C GLU A 213 -8.04 30.69 -7.67
N LEU A 214 -8.18 29.48 -7.09
CA LEU A 214 -7.25 28.95 -6.08
C LEU A 214 -5.81 28.80 -6.61
N VAL A 215 -5.65 28.30 -7.85
CA VAL A 215 -4.35 28.17 -8.50
C VAL A 215 -3.72 29.54 -8.77
N ALA A 216 -4.49 30.50 -9.26
CA ALA A 216 -4.02 31.86 -9.50
C ALA A 216 -3.56 32.55 -8.20
N GLU A 217 -4.34 32.40 -7.11
CA GLU A 217 -4.01 32.94 -5.78
C GLU A 217 -2.78 32.27 -5.15
N SER A 218 -2.44 31.06 -5.56
CA SER A 218 -1.34 30.31 -4.96
C SER A 218 0.05 30.81 -5.35
N SER A 219 0.13 31.86 -6.15
CA SER A 219 1.41 32.51 -6.55
C SER A 219 2.46 31.55 -7.12
N GLY A 220 2.00 30.48 -7.81
CA GLY A 220 2.86 29.49 -8.44
C GLY A 220 3.54 28.51 -7.48
N CYS A 221 3.07 28.34 -6.24
CA CYS A 221 3.56 27.29 -5.35
C CYS A 221 3.24 25.89 -5.92
N PRO A 222 4.06 24.87 -5.61
CA PRO A 222 3.74 23.49 -5.98
C PRO A 222 2.36 23.07 -5.48
N THR A 223 1.54 22.56 -6.40
CA THR A 223 0.12 22.29 -6.20
C THR A 223 -0.22 20.86 -6.59
N ILE A 224 -0.96 20.15 -5.75
CA ILE A 224 -1.49 18.82 -6.04
C ILE A 224 -3.03 18.93 -6.16
N ILE A 225 -3.58 18.43 -7.26
CA ILE A 225 -5.02 18.39 -7.50
C ILE A 225 -5.46 16.93 -7.55
N TYR A 226 -6.28 16.50 -6.59
CA TYR A 226 -6.79 15.14 -6.54
C TYR A 226 -8.12 14.99 -7.26
N VAL A 227 -8.22 13.92 -8.05
CA VAL A 227 -9.42 13.51 -8.78
C VAL A 227 -9.66 12.00 -8.60
N SER A 228 -10.93 11.57 -8.67
CA SER A 228 -11.31 10.18 -8.42
C SER A 228 -11.04 9.24 -9.60
N ARG A 229 -10.95 9.74 -10.85
CA ARG A 229 -10.88 8.90 -12.06
C ARG A 229 -9.63 9.16 -12.87
N THR A 230 -9.02 8.08 -13.38
CA THR A 230 -7.80 8.12 -14.21
C THR A 230 -7.95 8.99 -15.46
N LYS A 231 -9.08 8.93 -16.16
CA LYS A 231 -9.35 9.78 -17.34
C LYS A 231 -9.36 11.26 -16.95
N ARG A 232 -9.94 11.59 -15.81
CA ARG A 232 -10.05 12.99 -15.36
C ARG A 232 -8.70 13.63 -15.06
N THR A 233 -7.67 12.84 -14.72
CA THR A 233 -6.32 13.38 -14.52
C THR A 233 -5.78 14.01 -15.81
N LYS A 234 -5.97 13.35 -16.95
CA LYS A 234 -5.52 13.83 -18.27
C LYS A 234 -6.37 15.00 -18.76
N ASP A 235 -7.70 14.87 -18.62
CA ASP A 235 -8.65 15.88 -19.10
C ASP A 235 -8.44 17.23 -18.36
N LEU A 236 -8.33 17.19 -17.03
CA LEU A 236 -8.16 18.38 -16.20
C LEU A 236 -6.77 18.99 -16.35
N ALA A 237 -5.70 18.19 -16.43
CA ALA A 237 -4.35 18.66 -16.69
C ALA A 237 -4.26 19.37 -18.05
N SER A 238 -4.90 18.80 -19.09
CA SER A 238 -4.96 19.40 -20.42
C SER A 238 -5.77 20.69 -20.43
N LYS A 239 -6.87 20.78 -19.67
CA LYS A 239 -7.70 21.98 -19.55
C LYS A 239 -6.92 23.11 -18.88
N LEU A 240 -6.20 22.82 -17.77
CA LEU A 240 -5.32 23.77 -17.10
C LEU A 240 -4.17 24.24 -18.00
N THR A 241 -3.57 23.34 -18.78
CA THR A 241 -2.47 23.69 -19.69
C THR A 241 -2.94 24.63 -20.79
N ARG A 242 -4.14 24.43 -21.33
CA ARG A 242 -4.76 25.35 -22.31
C ARG A 242 -5.01 26.75 -21.73
N ASP A 243 -5.32 26.82 -20.43
CA ASP A 243 -5.51 28.08 -19.71
C ASP A 243 -4.19 28.72 -19.23
N GLY A 244 -3.03 28.18 -19.66
CA GLY A 244 -1.71 28.75 -19.39
C GLY A 244 -1.02 28.20 -18.13
N TYR A 245 -1.61 27.23 -17.43
CA TYR A 245 -1.01 26.59 -16.28
C TYR A 245 -0.31 25.29 -16.72
N LYS A 246 0.99 25.19 -16.52
CA LYS A 246 1.72 23.94 -16.80
C LYS A 246 1.30 22.86 -15.78
N ALA A 247 0.48 21.91 -16.20
CA ALA A 247 0.00 20.82 -15.37
C ALA A 247 0.26 19.46 -16.01
N LEU A 248 0.68 18.47 -15.22
CA LEU A 248 0.88 17.09 -15.65
C LEU A 248 -0.08 16.12 -14.96
N PRO A 249 -0.55 15.08 -15.65
CA PRO A 249 -1.35 14.04 -15.07
C PRO A 249 -0.50 13.01 -14.32
N PHE A 250 -1.09 12.36 -13.28
CA PHE A 250 -0.50 11.19 -12.65
C PHE A 250 -1.60 10.22 -12.20
N ASN A 251 -1.52 8.97 -12.63
CA ASN A 251 -2.46 7.93 -12.20
C ASN A 251 -1.86 6.52 -12.31
N GLY A 252 -2.50 5.55 -11.67
CA GLY A 252 -2.01 4.17 -11.60
C GLY A 252 -1.91 3.43 -12.92
N ARG A 253 -2.66 3.85 -13.97
CA ARG A 253 -2.72 3.19 -15.29
C ARG A 253 -1.74 3.77 -16.32
N MET A 254 -0.97 4.79 -15.95
CA MET A 254 0.08 5.33 -16.82
C MET A 254 1.24 4.34 -16.93
N GLU A 255 1.97 4.41 -18.05
CA GLU A 255 3.21 3.67 -18.23
C GLU A 255 4.26 4.07 -17.20
N ALA A 256 5.12 3.12 -16.81
CA ALA A 256 6.08 3.32 -15.72
C ALA A 256 7.02 4.52 -15.98
N ASP A 257 7.53 4.64 -17.20
CA ASP A 257 8.44 5.71 -17.59
C ASP A 257 7.75 7.08 -17.56
N GLU A 258 6.49 7.16 -18.01
CA GLU A 258 5.70 8.40 -17.98
C GLU A 258 5.42 8.82 -16.52
N LYS A 259 5.12 7.87 -15.63
CA LYS A 259 4.95 8.15 -14.18
C LYS A 259 6.20 8.75 -13.58
N VAL A 260 7.35 8.12 -13.83
CA VAL A 260 8.64 8.59 -13.31
C VAL A 260 8.98 9.97 -13.85
N ALA A 261 8.78 10.20 -15.16
CA ALA A 261 9.04 11.49 -15.79
C ALA A 261 8.16 12.61 -15.18
N ASN A 262 6.84 12.37 -15.04
CA ASN A 262 5.90 13.36 -14.49
C ASN A 262 6.16 13.64 -13.01
N GLN A 263 6.47 12.61 -12.23
CA GLN A 263 6.86 12.76 -10.83
C GLN A 263 8.14 13.58 -10.69
N ASN A 264 9.18 13.25 -11.46
CA ASN A 264 10.45 13.98 -11.44
C ASN A 264 10.28 15.43 -11.87
N ALA A 265 9.45 15.69 -12.89
CA ALA A 265 9.17 17.06 -13.35
C ALA A 265 8.52 17.90 -12.23
N PHE A 266 7.62 17.31 -11.44
CA PHE A 266 7.01 17.96 -10.27
C PHE A 266 8.00 18.12 -9.11
N MET A 267 8.78 17.08 -8.79
CA MET A 267 9.76 17.13 -7.70
C MET A 267 10.85 18.17 -7.93
N ASN A 268 11.28 18.34 -9.20
CA ASN A 268 12.36 19.28 -9.61
C ASN A 268 11.84 20.67 -10.01
N ASP A 269 10.59 21.00 -9.72
CA ASP A 269 9.97 22.29 -10.04
C ASP A 269 9.89 22.65 -11.54
N ASN A 270 10.11 21.70 -12.43
CA ASN A 270 9.92 21.88 -13.88
C ASN A 270 8.44 22.09 -14.23
N VAL A 271 7.56 21.51 -13.42
CA VAL A 271 6.11 21.68 -13.45
C VAL A 271 5.60 21.89 -12.02
N ARG A 272 4.73 22.86 -11.84
CA ARG A 272 4.23 23.25 -10.52
C ARG A 272 2.89 22.63 -10.15
N ILE A 273 2.16 22.08 -11.11
CA ILE A 273 0.84 21.50 -10.88
C ILE A 273 0.83 20.05 -11.32
N ILE A 274 0.39 19.16 -10.44
CA ILE A 274 0.10 17.77 -10.77
C ILE A 274 -1.37 17.46 -10.52
N VAL A 275 -2.03 16.86 -11.51
CA VAL A 275 -3.41 16.38 -11.40
C VAL A 275 -3.37 14.87 -11.24
N ALA A 276 -3.81 14.38 -10.10
CA ALA A 276 -3.52 13.01 -9.70
C ALA A 276 -4.73 12.26 -9.14
N THR A 277 -4.72 10.95 -9.24
CA THR A 277 -5.52 10.08 -8.37
C THR A 277 -4.77 9.82 -7.05
N SER A 278 -5.40 9.13 -6.10
CA SER A 278 -4.79 8.67 -4.85
C SER A 278 -3.47 7.88 -5.06
N ALA A 279 -3.21 7.38 -6.28
CA ALA A 279 -1.95 6.74 -6.64
C ALA A 279 -0.73 7.70 -6.56
N PHE A 280 -0.95 9.03 -6.65
CA PHE A 280 0.10 10.01 -6.43
C PHE A 280 0.18 10.36 -4.97
N GLY A 281 1.30 10.08 -4.40
CA GLY A 281 1.48 10.47 -3.03
C GLY A 281 2.24 9.46 -2.22
N MET A 282 2.21 8.21 -2.56
CA MET A 282 3.06 7.22 -1.95
C MET A 282 4.49 7.45 -2.45
N GLY A 283 5.39 7.83 -1.50
CA GLY A 283 6.79 8.14 -1.84
C GLY A 283 7.09 9.60 -2.26
N VAL A 284 6.08 10.44 -2.44
CA VAL A 284 6.33 11.86 -2.76
C VAL A 284 6.64 12.65 -1.49
N ASP A 285 7.91 13.01 -1.31
CA ASP A 285 8.40 13.82 -0.17
C ASP A 285 8.83 15.22 -0.61
N LYS A 286 7.90 15.97 -1.21
CA LYS A 286 8.12 17.37 -1.58
C LYS A 286 7.70 18.26 -0.41
N LYS A 287 8.64 19.08 0.09
CA LYS A 287 8.47 19.84 1.33
C LYS A 287 7.63 21.11 1.15
N ASP A 288 7.65 21.69 -0.03
CA ASP A 288 7.17 23.02 -0.37
C ASP A 288 5.81 23.03 -1.09
N VAL A 289 5.03 21.95 -1.00
CA VAL A 289 3.66 21.92 -1.52
C VAL A 289 2.79 22.89 -0.72
N GLY A 290 2.38 23.99 -1.34
CA GLY A 290 1.61 25.05 -0.68
C GLY A 290 0.10 24.92 -0.86
N LEU A 291 -0.36 24.16 -1.86
CA LEU A 291 -1.75 23.99 -2.17
C LEU A 291 -2.10 22.55 -2.50
N VAL A 292 -3.11 22.00 -1.82
CA VAL A 292 -3.74 20.72 -2.19
C VAL A 292 -5.22 20.97 -2.43
N VAL A 293 -5.73 20.56 -3.58
CA VAL A 293 -7.15 20.71 -3.95
C VAL A 293 -7.74 19.34 -4.26
N HIS A 294 -8.73 18.94 -3.52
CA HIS A 294 -9.58 17.81 -3.88
C HIS A 294 -10.70 18.31 -4.79
N TYR A 295 -10.51 18.12 -6.09
CA TYR A 295 -11.49 18.46 -7.12
C TYR A 295 -12.68 17.51 -7.09
N ASP A 296 -12.41 16.24 -6.78
CA ASP A 296 -13.39 15.24 -6.38
C ASP A 296 -13.15 14.89 -4.91
N ILE A 297 -14.20 14.56 -4.17
CA ILE A 297 -14.09 14.14 -2.77
C ILE A 297 -13.30 12.84 -2.67
N SER A 298 -12.48 12.70 -1.62
CA SER A 298 -11.74 11.46 -1.33
C SER A 298 -12.69 10.35 -0.89
N ASP A 299 -12.25 9.12 -1.11
CA ASP A 299 -13.01 7.91 -0.73
C ASP A 299 -13.26 7.83 0.78
N SER A 300 -12.45 8.50 1.59
CA SER A 300 -12.59 8.57 3.04
C SER A 300 -11.94 9.82 3.65
N LEU A 301 -12.31 10.08 4.90
CA LEU A 301 -11.63 11.09 5.71
C LEU A 301 -10.16 10.75 5.92
N GLU A 302 -9.82 9.47 6.07
CA GLU A 302 -8.44 9.00 6.24
C GLU A 302 -7.61 9.28 4.98
N ASN A 303 -8.13 8.92 3.81
CA ASN A 303 -7.46 9.21 2.53
C ASN A 303 -7.32 10.72 2.34
N TYR A 304 -8.37 11.48 2.63
CA TYR A 304 -8.32 12.93 2.60
C TYR A 304 -7.18 13.49 3.47
N VAL A 305 -7.09 13.06 4.72
CA VAL A 305 -6.04 13.52 5.65
C VAL A 305 -4.64 13.12 5.16
N GLN A 306 -4.48 11.94 4.59
CA GLN A 306 -3.20 11.51 4.01
C GLN A 306 -2.83 12.33 2.76
N GLU A 307 -3.79 12.59 1.88
CA GLU A 307 -3.62 13.36 0.66
C GLU A 307 -3.38 14.84 0.95
N ALA A 308 -4.19 15.45 1.80
CA ALA A 308 -4.02 16.82 2.27
C ALA A 308 -2.73 17.00 3.08
N GLY A 309 -2.33 15.98 3.85
CA GLY A 309 -1.11 15.97 4.65
C GLY A 309 0.20 16.03 3.85
N ARG A 310 0.11 15.99 2.51
CA ARG A 310 1.27 16.23 1.62
C ARG A 310 1.61 17.70 1.51
N ALA A 311 0.64 18.58 1.78
CA ALA A 311 0.87 20.00 1.86
C ALA A 311 1.73 20.36 3.09
N GLY A 312 2.51 21.42 2.99
CA GLY A 312 3.22 22.03 4.10
C GLY A 312 4.06 21.07 4.91
N ARG A 313 4.81 20.16 4.30
CA ARG A 313 5.73 19.26 5.03
C ARG A 313 6.86 20.04 5.71
N ASP A 314 7.24 21.17 5.15
CA ASP A 314 7.98 22.17 5.89
C ASP A 314 7.03 22.81 6.92
N PRO A 315 7.30 22.70 8.24
CA PRO A 315 6.44 23.26 9.28
C PRO A 315 6.33 24.78 9.26
N HIS A 316 7.26 25.46 8.58
CA HIS A 316 7.25 26.92 8.40
C HIS A 316 6.39 27.37 7.22
N LEU A 317 5.98 26.45 6.36
CA LEU A 317 5.09 26.74 5.22
C LEU A 317 3.62 26.60 5.65
N ASN A 318 2.89 27.70 5.62
CA ASN A 318 1.44 27.68 5.75
C ASN A 318 0.84 27.17 4.42
N ALA A 319 0.23 26.01 4.45
CA ALA A 319 -0.34 25.39 3.26
C ALA A 319 -1.87 25.33 3.34
N ARG A 320 -2.50 25.48 2.17
CA ARG A 320 -3.96 25.47 2.03
C ARG A 320 -4.43 24.15 1.44
N CYS A 321 -5.50 23.60 2.02
CA CYS A 321 -6.12 22.36 1.60
C CYS A 321 -7.62 22.61 1.34
N PHE A 322 -8.05 22.44 0.11
CA PHE A 322 -9.43 22.67 -0.30
C PHE A 322 -10.11 21.39 -0.75
N VAL A 323 -11.39 21.28 -0.43
CA VAL A 323 -12.30 20.31 -1.05
C VAL A 323 -13.32 21.08 -1.87
N LEU A 324 -13.41 20.78 -3.16
CA LEU A 324 -14.48 21.26 -4.03
C LEU A 324 -15.60 20.22 -4.03
N TYR A 325 -16.77 20.62 -3.60
CA TYR A 325 -17.87 19.70 -3.32
C TYR A 325 -19.12 20.12 -4.08
N SER A 326 -19.85 19.15 -4.63
CA SER A 326 -21.20 19.30 -5.14
C SER A 326 -22.10 18.20 -4.58
N ASP A 327 -23.41 18.44 -4.52
CA ASP A 327 -24.36 17.47 -3.96
C ASP A 327 -24.34 16.13 -4.71
N ASN A 328 -24.10 16.17 -6.03
CA ASN A 328 -23.97 14.97 -6.86
C ASN A 328 -22.73 14.12 -6.55
N ASP A 329 -21.73 14.63 -5.82
CA ASP A 329 -20.51 13.86 -5.52
C ASP A 329 -20.77 12.79 -4.47
N LEU A 330 -21.64 13.06 -3.50
CA LEU A 330 -22.03 12.06 -2.48
C LEU A 330 -22.73 10.87 -3.12
N ASP A 331 -23.66 11.11 -4.04
CA ASP A 331 -24.39 10.05 -4.75
C ASP A 331 -23.44 9.16 -5.54
N LYS A 332 -22.50 9.77 -6.28
CA LYS A 332 -21.47 9.03 -7.02
C LYS A 332 -20.57 8.19 -6.09
N HIS A 333 -20.23 8.76 -4.95
CA HIS A 333 -19.41 8.08 -3.95
C HIS A 333 -20.14 6.88 -3.33
N PHE A 334 -21.41 7.03 -2.97
CA PHE A 334 -22.25 5.92 -2.46
C PHE A 334 -22.43 4.82 -3.49
N ILE A 335 -22.59 5.13 -4.78
CA ILE A 335 -22.67 4.15 -5.86
C ILE A 335 -21.36 3.36 -5.95
N LEU A 336 -20.19 4.03 -5.94
CA LEU A 336 -18.87 3.39 -5.97
C LEU A 336 -18.64 2.48 -4.76
N LEU A 337 -18.95 2.94 -3.55
CA LEU A 337 -18.83 2.13 -2.33
C LEU A 337 -19.69 0.87 -2.36
N ASN A 338 -20.90 0.96 -2.92
CA ASN A 338 -21.79 -0.20 -3.04
C ASN A 338 -21.32 -1.20 -4.09
N GLN A 339 -20.63 -0.75 -5.14
CA GLN A 339 -20.06 -1.64 -6.17
C GLN A 339 -18.87 -2.46 -5.68
N THR A 340 -18.14 -1.99 -4.66
CA THR A 340 -16.96 -2.70 -4.12
C THR A 340 -17.31 -3.72 -3.03
N LYS A 341 -18.50 -3.66 -2.44
CA LYS A 341 -18.95 -4.61 -1.42
C LYS A 341 -19.30 -5.97 -2.05
N LEU A 342 -18.81 -7.04 -1.41
CA LEU A 342 -19.23 -8.39 -1.73
C LEU A 342 -20.55 -8.70 -1.03
N SER A 343 -21.52 -9.19 -1.78
CA SER A 343 -22.75 -9.76 -1.22
C SER A 343 -22.52 -11.16 -0.66
N ILE A 344 -23.38 -11.59 0.25
CA ILE A 344 -23.36 -12.97 0.77
C ILE A 344 -23.50 -13.97 -0.38
N SER A 345 -24.34 -13.67 -1.37
CA SER A 345 -24.53 -14.51 -2.56
C SER A 345 -23.24 -14.71 -3.36
N GLU A 346 -22.44 -13.65 -3.54
CA GLU A 346 -21.16 -13.73 -4.24
C GLU A 346 -20.14 -14.56 -3.44
N ILE A 347 -20.11 -14.43 -2.12
CA ILE A 347 -19.23 -15.27 -1.26
C ILE A 347 -19.67 -16.74 -1.37
N GLN A 348 -20.97 -17.03 -1.41
CA GLN A 348 -21.51 -18.37 -1.61
C GLN A 348 -21.16 -18.95 -2.99
N GLN A 349 -21.18 -18.14 -4.05
CA GLN A 349 -20.77 -18.57 -5.40
C GLN A 349 -19.29 -18.97 -5.41
N VAL A 350 -18.41 -18.16 -4.81
CA VAL A 350 -16.99 -18.49 -4.66
C VAL A 350 -16.80 -19.76 -3.82
N TRP A 351 -17.53 -19.90 -2.72
CA TRP A 351 -17.50 -21.12 -1.91
C TRP A 351 -17.90 -22.36 -2.70
N LYS A 352 -18.98 -22.29 -3.48
CA LYS A 352 -19.40 -23.38 -4.35
C LYS A 352 -18.32 -23.72 -5.38
N ALA A 353 -17.75 -22.73 -6.04
CA ALA A 353 -16.66 -22.91 -7.00
C ALA A 353 -15.46 -23.63 -6.36
N VAL A 354 -15.03 -23.22 -5.16
CA VAL A 354 -13.93 -23.87 -4.44
C VAL A 354 -14.29 -25.32 -4.07
N LYS A 355 -15.51 -25.59 -3.61
CA LYS A 355 -15.98 -26.95 -3.33
C LYS A 355 -15.95 -27.85 -4.56
N ASP A 356 -16.39 -27.34 -5.70
CA ASP A 356 -16.40 -28.10 -6.96
C ASP A 356 -14.97 -28.39 -7.43
N LEU A 357 -14.05 -27.42 -7.33
CA LEU A 357 -12.64 -27.59 -7.65
C LEU A 357 -11.92 -28.59 -6.71
N THR A 358 -12.33 -28.65 -5.45
CA THR A 358 -11.73 -29.55 -4.43
C THR A 358 -12.45 -30.89 -4.31
N ARG A 359 -13.51 -31.15 -5.08
CA ARG A 359 -14.35 -32.33 -4.95
C ARG A 359 -13.62 -33.66 -5.09
N GLN A 360 -12.60 -33.70 -5.95
CA GLN A 360 -11.78 -34.91 -6.18
C GLN A 360 -10.42 -34.87 -5.47
N ARG A 361 -9.99 -33.68 -5.00
CA ARG A 361 -8.69 -33.46 -4.37
C ARG A 361 -8.85 -32.49 -3.23
N MET A 362 -8.42 -32.85 -2.03
CA MET A 362 -8.51 -31.97 -0.86
C MET A 362 -7.70 -30.65 -1.00
N ARG A 363 -6.79 -30.61 -1.96
CA ARG A 363 -5.97 -29.42 -2.25
C ARG A 363 -5.97 -29.15 -3.74
N VAL A 364 -6.15 -27.90 -4.08
CA VAL A 364 -6.12 -27.42 -5.48
C VAL A 364 -5.24 -26.17 -5.57
N SER A 365 -4.53 -26.02 -6.68
CA SER A 365 -3.82 -24.81 -7.01
C SER A 365 -4.52 -24.17 -8.21
N CYS A 366 -5.09 -23.00 -8.01
CA CYS A 366 -5.80 -22.23 -9.02
C CYS A 366 -5.61 -20.73 -8.79
N SER A 367 -5.71 -19.95 -9.86
CA SER A 367 -5.67 -18.50 -9.80
C SER A 367 -7.03 -17.95 -9.34
N ALA A 368 -7.04 -16.71 -8.88
CA ALA A 368 -8.29 -16.02 -8.56
C ALA A 368 -9.23 -15.93 -9.79
N LEU A 369 -8.66 -15.75 -10.98
CA LEU A 369 -9.42 -15.68 -12.23
C LEU A 369 -10.08 -17.02 -12.57
N GLU A 370 -9.39 -18.15 -12.37
CA GLU A 370 -9.99 -19.48 -12.55
C GLU A 370 -11.15 -19.72 -11.59
N ILE A 371 -11.02 -19.28 -10.34
CA ILE A 371 -12.12 -19.36 -9.36
C ILE A 371 -13.29 -18.46 -9.78
N ALA A 372 -13.03 -17.25 -10.28
CA ALA A 372 -14.05 -16.34 -10.77
C ALA A 372 -14.86 -16.97 -11.90
N ARG A 373 -14.17 -17.53 -12.90
CA ARG A 373 -14.82 -18.27 -14.03
C ARG A 373 -15.65 -19.45 -13.56
N GLN A 374 -15.12 -20.23 -12.62
CA GLN A 374 -15.85 -21.36 -12.04
C GLN A 374 -17.05 -20.90 -11.22
N ALA A 375 -17.00 -19.73 -10.61
CA ALA A 375 -18.11 -19.11 -9.88
C ALA A 375 -19.18 -18.50 -10.83
N GLY A 376 -18.91 -18.46 -12.14
CA GLY A 376 -19.79 -17.86 -13.14
C GLY A 376 -19.73 -16.33 -13.17
N TRP A 377 -18.62 -15.75 -12.71
CA TRP A 377 -18.42 -14.30 -12.75
C TRP A 377 -17.84 -13.86 -14.08
N ASP A 378 -18.20 -12.65 -14.51
CA ASP A 378 -17.64 -12.02 -15.70
C ASP A 378 -16.18 -11.60 -15.44
N ASP A 379 -15.25 -12.24 -16.13
CA ASP A 379 -13.81 -12.03 -15.98
C ASP A 379 -13.29 -10.73 -16.63
N SER A 380 -14.15 -10.02 -17.37
CA SER A 380 -13.84 -8.70 -17.94
C SER A 380 -13.99 -7.55 -16.93
N VAL A 381 -14.59 -7.82 -15.76
CA VAL A 381 -14.79 -6.80 -14.72
C VAL A 381 -13.46 -6.43 -14.08
N SER A 382 -13.17 -5.15 -14.02
CA SER A 382 -12.00 -4.65 -13.29
C SER A 382 -12.10 -5.08 -11.81
N ASP A 383 -10.95 -5.45 -11.21
CA ASP A 383 -10.82 -5.87 -9.82
C ASP A 383 -11.44 -7.23 -9.45
N ILE A 384 -11.82 -8.05 -10.43
CA ILE A 384 -12.39 -9.38 -10.21
C ILE A 384 -11.51 -10.26 -9.31
N GLU A 385 -10.19 -10.22 -9.51
CA GLU A 385 -9.24 -10.98 -8.69
C GLU A 385 -9.24 -10.53 -7.22
N THR A 386 -9.32 -9.22 -6.98
CA THR A 386 -9.41 -8.66 -5.63
C THR A 386 -10.68 -9.11 -4.94
N ARG A 387 -11.82 -9.10 -5.66
CA ARG A 387 -13.10 -9.58 -5.13
C ARG A 387 -13.04 -11.06 -4.75
N VAL A 388 -12.47 -11.92 -5.60
CA VAL A 388 -12.28 -13.35 -5.29
C VAL A 388 -11.36 -13.54 -4.08
N ARG A 389 -10.24 -12.82 -4.02
CA ARG A 389 -9.31 -12.89 -2.87
C ARG A 389 -9.99 -12.47 -1.57
N THR A 390 -10.81 -11.44 -1.60
CA THR A 390 -11.60 -10.98 -0.45
C THR A 390 -12.61 -12.05 -0.01
N ALA A 391 -13.34 -12.65 -0.95
CA ALA A 391 -14.28 -13.75 -0.65
C ALA A 391 -13.57 -14.96 -0.03
N LEU A 392 -12.43 -15.37 -0.60
CA LEU A 392 -11.61 -16.48 -0.07
C LEU A 392 -11.12 -16.21 1.36
N ALA A 393 -10.77 -14.99 1.65
CA ALA A 393 -10.31 -14.65 2.99
C ALA A 393 -11.44 -14.58 4.01
N THR A 394 -12.60 -14.10 3.62
CA THR A 394 -13.80 -14.16 4.47
C THR A 394 -14.13 -15.62 4.80
N LEU A 395 -14.03 -16.51 3.81
CA LEU A 395 -14.22 -17.94 4.00
C LEU A 395 -13.13 -18.59 4.88
N GLU A 396 -11.88 -18.16 4.74
CA GLU A 396 -10.76 -18.60 5.59
C GLU A 396 -10.95 -18.16 7.05
N GLN A 397 -11.37 -16.92 7.28
CA GLN A 397 -11.70 -16.42 8.62
C GLN A 397 -12.87 -17.17 9.25
N GLY A 398 -13.87 -17.52 8.46
CA GLY A 398 -14.99 -18.34 8.89
C GLY A 398 -14.66 -19.83 9.09
N GLY A 399 -13.41 -20.24 8.84
CA GLY A 399 -12.96 -21.63 9.00
C GLY A 399 -13.47 -22.60 7.91
N TYR A 400 -14.02 -22.07 6.82
CA TYR A 400 -14.55 -22.91 5.72
C TYR A 400 -13.45 -23.45 4.81
N LEU A 401 -12.32 -22.77 4.71
CA LEU A 401 -11.16 -23.17 3.91
C LEU A 401 -9.86 -22.69 4.54
N GLU A 402 -8.73 -23.21 4.08
CA GLU A 402 -7.39 -22.74 4.43
C GLU A 402 -6.60 -22.48 3.13
N ARG A 403 -6.05 -21.27 2.99
CA ARG A 403 -5.16 -20.91 1.89
C ARG A 403 -3.74 -21.35 2.20
N GLY A 404 -3.17 -22.15 1.32
CA GLY A 404 -1.78 -22.59 1.39
C GLY A 404 -0.78 -21.52 0.93
N ASN A 405 0.48 -21.96 0.75
CA ASN A 405 1.52 -21.12 0.18
C ASN A 405 1.24 -20.84 -1.30
N ASN A 406 1.67 -19.66 -1.77
CA ASN A 406 1.62 -19.34 -3.20
C ASN A 406 2.52 -20.29 -3.99
N VAL A 407 1.97 -20.86 -5.05
CA VAL A 407 2.68 -21.75 -5.98
C VAL A 407 2.76 -21.04 -7.33
N PRO A 408 3.92 -20.92 -7.95
CA PRO A 408 4.02 -20.33 -9.28
C PRO A 408 3.26 -21.23 -10.29
N HIS A 409 2.37 -20.61 -11.08
CA HIS A 409 1.75 -21.23 -12.23
C HIS A 409 2.57 -20.92 -13.47
N VAL A 410 2.96 -21.96 -14.21
CA VAL A 410 3.63 -21.82 -15.49
C VAL A 410 2.64 -22.23 -16.57
N TYR A 411 2.28 -21.28 -17.43
CA TYR A 411 1.43 -21.53 -18.60
C TYR A 411 2.27 -21.53 -19.86
N ALA A 412 2.09 -22.52 -20.71
CA ALA A 412 2.56 -22.44 -22.08
C ALA A 412 1.66 -21.48 -22.85
N THR A 413 2.18 -20.30 -23.18
CA THR A 413 1.44 -19.27 -23.92
C THR A 413 1.42 -19.50 -25.43
N GLY A 414 2.18 -20.47 -25.92
CA GLY A 414 2.24 -20.85 -27.33
C GLY A 414 3.48 -21.67 -27.64
N ILE A 415 3.44 -22.40 -28.75
CA ILE A 415 4.60 -23.08 -29.31
C ILE A 415 5.26 -22.10 -30.28
N THR A 416 6.44 -21.58 -29.91
CA THR A 416 7.22 -20.65 -30.77
C THR A 416 8.00 -21.34 -31.88
N VAL A 417 7.94 -22.68 -31.93
CA VAL A 417 8.63 -23.51 -32.94
C VAL A 417 7.63 -24.20 -33.83
N LYS A 418 7.90 -24.27 -35.12
CA LYS A 418 6.97 -24.81 -36.12
C LYS A 418 6.94 -26.35 -36.14
N ASN A 419 7.99 -27.00 -35.67
CA ASN A 419 8.10 -28.45 -35.63
C ASN A 419 9.11 -28.94 -34.57
N ILE A 420 9.14 -30.25 -34.33
CA ILE A 420 10.02 -30.92 -33.34
C ILE A 420 11.49 -30.71 -33.65
N ASP A 421 11.89 -30.67 -34.93
CA ASP A 421 13.30 -30.55 -35.31
C ASP A 421 13.83 -29.13 -35.04
N GLU A 422 12.97 -28.10 -35.20
CA GLU A 422 13.31 -26.75 -34.78
C GLU A 422 13.42 -26.62 -33.25
N ALA A 423 12.56 -27.33 -32.51
CA ALA A 423 12.64 -27.39 -31.06
C ALA A 423 13.95 -28.04 -30.59
N ARG A 424 14.36 -29.13 -31.20
CA ARG A 424 15.60 -29.81 -30.86
C ARG A 424 16.87 -29.00 -31.15
N LYS A 425 16.82 -28.06 -32.11
CA LYS A 425 17.93 -27.16 -32.42
C LYS A 425 18.08 -26.00 -31.44
N ARG A 426 17.07 -25.71 -30.61
CA ARG A 426 17.05 -24.62 -29.63
C ARG A 426 17.34 -25.07 -28.21
N ILE A 427 17.35 -26.41 -27.98
CA ILE A 427 17.76 -27.05 -26.73
C ILE A 427 19.24 -27.45 -26.84
#